data_8a593a559fc3db05eb80c3a43188af24
#
_entry.id   8a593a559fc3db05eb80c3a43188af24
#
_cell.length_a   1.000
_cell.length_b   1.000
_cell.length_c   1.000
_cell.angle_alpha   90.00
_cell.angle_beta   90.00
_cell.angle_gamma   90.00
#
_symmetry.space_group_name_H-M   'P 1'
#
loop_
_entity.id
_entity.type
_entity.pdbx_description
1 polymer ?
#
loop_
_entity_poly.entity_id
_entity_poly.type
_entity_poly.pdbx_seq_one_letter_code
_entity_poly.pdbx_strand_id
1 'polypeptide(L)'
;IVDGHLILRNRETGKIEVNWNEHDQRLYSEVVVLNVDAETILQRRLRDNRDRALNLEAVAEELDAEIDAISRFIKDKPVTFIEQTELSVAAIELRSVIEPKRRIKSDEDIPKWLSSPDINRNNILEKAAVLNIEKGRPVILIDADRTLTPLDSAAELYSIVDSLSWDSFCAGFRHFGYTFEAFREAVIATSVVPSDVYRKSCKNATDLIQLYPSAIDLLEGLHSGSGFPMIVTCGSSTIWRELLDKHGCKEIPIFGGSHVDVDNFLIGKNEKGILANFFKTNGHPVIAIGDSEVDELMLQQSDIAVMAHNHKHNRDLLPGLVGDIIVRQWSQTGESNLISNYESISIEQIIQAVEDFSND
;
A
#
# COMPACT_ATOMS: atom_id res chain seq x y z
N ILE A 1 -3.53 9.36 15.43
CA ILE A 1 -2.54 9.13 16.50
C ILE A 1 -1.54 10.27 16.43
N VAL A 2 -1.32 10.96 17.54
CA VAL A 2 -0.29 11.98 17.65
C VAL A 2 0.73 11.48 18.68
N ASP A 3 2.00 11.45 18.28
CA ASP A 3 3.11 11.16 19.17
C ASP A 3 3.61 12.50 19.76
N GLY A 4 3.75 12.58 21.06
CA GLY A 4 4.20 13.78 21.73
C GLY A 4 4.57 13.54 23.18
N HIS A 5 5.38 14.44 23.73
CA HIS A 5 5.66 14.48 25.14
C HIS A 5 4.66 15.41 25.87
N LEU A 6 4.07 14.90 26.94
CA LEU A 6 3.17 15.68 27.78
C LEU A 6 3.91 16.79 28.54
N ILE A 7 5.20 16.57 28.81
CA ILE A 7 6.09 17.53 29.43
C ILE A 7 7.31 17.83 28.58
N LEU A 8 7.84 19.03 28.69
CA LEU A 8 9.09 19.45 28.07
C LEU A 8 9.95 20.14 29.12
N ARG A 9 11.25 19.84 29.15
CA ARG A 9 12.20 20.60 29.95
C ARG A 9 12.66 21.83 29.16
N ASN A 10 12.36 22.99 29.68
CA ASN A 10 12.85 24.26 29.12
C ASN A 10 14.38 24.31 29.20
N ARG A 11 15.05 24.50 28.10
CA ARG A 11 16.51 24.44 27.99
C ARG A 11 17.22 25.59 28.68
N GLU A 12 16.60 26.78 28.76
CA GLU A 12 17.19 27.98 29.36
C GLU A 12 17.02 27.98 30.89
N THR A 13 15.85 27.60 31.37
CA THR A 13 15.48 27.67 32.76
C THR A 13 15.66 26.35 33.50
N GLY A 14 15.81 25.22 32.80
CA GLY A 14 15.82 23.88 33.35
C GLY A 14 14.47 23.41 33.92
N LYS A 15 13.43 24.24 33.87
CA LYS A 15 12.09 23.90 34.40
C LYS A 15 11.36 22.95 33.53
N ILE A 16 10.57 22.05 34.14
CA ILE A 16 9.65 21.16 33.47
C ILE A 16 8.34 21.92 33.22
N GLU A 17 7.90 21.96 32.00
CA GLU A 17 6.69 22.62 31.54
C GLU A 17 5.72 21.58 30.97
N VAL A 18 4.42 21.71 31.30
CA VAL A 18 3.39 20.82 30.80
C VAL A 18 2.92 21.32 29.41
N ASN A 19 2.99 20.45 28.43
CA ASN A 19 2.63 20.74 27.03
C ASN A 19 1.21 20.25 26.65
N TRP A 20 0.34 20.08 27.63
CA TRP A 20 -1.06 19.69 27.45
C TRP A 20 -1.99 20.88 27.73
N ASN A 21 -2.93 21.14 26.84
CA ASN A 21 -3.83 22.27 26.93
C ASN A 21 -5.31 21.86 26.71
N GLU A 22 -6.23 22.81 26.85
CA GLU A 22 -7.66 22.57 26.69
C GLU A 22 -8.05 22.10 25.27
N HIS A 23 -7.27 22.46 24.26
CA HIS A 23 -7.49 21.99 22.89
C HIS A 23 -7.20 20.51 22.78
N ASP A 24 -6.05 20.06 23.33
CA ASP A 24 -5.69 18.66 23.39
C ASP A 24 -6.73 17.84 24.17
N GLN A 25 -7.21 18.40 25.27
CA GLN A 25 -8.29 17.78 26.05
C GLN A 25 -9.59 17.55 25.24
N ARG A 26 -9.89 18.38 24.27
CA ARG A 26 -11.07 18.22 23.41
C ARG A 26 -10.80 17.30 22.20
N LEU A 27 -9.59 17.34 21.68
CA LEU A 27 -9.23 16.68 20.43
C LEU A 27 -9.04 15.17 20.61
N TYR A 28 -8.34 14.77 21.70
CA TYR A 28 -8.02 13.36 21.91
C TYR A 28 -9.07 12.63 22.73
N SER A 29 -9.48 11.44 22.28
CA SER A 29 -10.45 10.60 22.98
C SER A 29 -9.82 9.66 24.01
N GLU A 30 -8.52 9.41 23.90
CA GLU A 30 -7.78 8.46 24.72
C GLU A 30 -6.30 8.83 24.71
N VAL A 31 -5.58 8.50 25.79
CA VAL A 31 -4.15 8.71 25.91
C VAL A 31 -3.49 7.36 26.19
N VAL A 32 -2.45 7.05 25.41
CA VAL A 32 -1.62 5.86 25.61
C VAL A 32 -0.22 6.32 26.05
N VAL A 33 0.24 5.80 27.14
CA VAL A 33 1.53 6.13 27.74
C VAL A 33 2.46 4.94 27.62
N LEU A 34 3.60 5.13 26.95
CA LEU A 34 4.67 4.13 26.95
C LEU A 34 5.49 4.29 28.24
N ASN A 35 5.26 3.43 29.20
CA ASN A 35 6.01 3.43 30.46
C ASN A 35 7.34 2.68 30.25
N VAL A 36 8.39 3.43 29.95
CA VAL A 36 9.74 2.93 29.72
C VAL A 36 10.62 3.38 30.88
N ASP A 37 11.43 2.48 31.44
CA ASP A 37 12.32 2.82 32.55
C ASP A 37 13.38 3.86 32.16
N ALA A 38 13.83 4.62 33.16
CA ALA A 38 14.78 5.75 32.99
C ALA A 38 16.12 5.30 32.39
N GLU A 39 16.58 4.10 32.69
CA GLU A 39 17.84 3.57 32.18
C GLU A 39 17.75 3.28 30.69
N THR A 40 16.65 2.65 30.24
CA THR A 40 16.36 2.41 28.82
C THR A 40 16.26 3.72 28.04
N ILE A 41 15.58 4.74 28.58
CA ILE A 41 15.50 6.06 27.97
C ILE A 41 16.87 6.71 27.85
N LEU A 42 17.66 6.65 28.93
CA LEU A 42 19.02 7.19 28.92
C LEU A 42 19.88 6.53 27.86
N GLN A 43 19.84 5.20 27.74
CA GLN A 43 20.60 4.46 26.72
C GLN A 43 20.19 4.85 25.30
N ARG A 44 18.90 5.08 25.05
CA ARG A 44 18.41 5.57 23.75
C ARG A 44 18.90 6.99 23.46
N ARG A 45 18.84 7.90 24.45
CA ARG A 45 19.33 9.29 24.33
C ARG A 45 20.82 9.36 24.03
N LEU A 46 21.62 8.50 24.65
CA LEU A 46 23.07 8.40 24.42
C LEU A 46 23.38 7.94 22.96
N ARG A 47 22.56 7.06 22.39
CA ARG A 47 22.72 6.62 20.99
C ARG A 47 22.32 7.68 19.97
N ASP A 48 21.28 8.47 20.28
CA ASP A 48 20.73 9.49 19.36
C ASP A 48 21.63 10.72 19.22
N ASN A 49 22.66 10.86 20.06
CA ASN A 49 23.61 11.98 20.06
C ASN A 49 22.95 13.37 19.98
N ARG A 50 21.75 13.52 20.56
CA ARG A 50 21.01 14.79 20.63
C ARG A 50 21.27 15.46 21.97
N ASP A 51 21.20 16.79 21.99
CA ASP A 51 21.39 17.64 23.16
C ASP A 51 20.19 17.51 24.14
N ARG A 52 20.16 16.42 24.91
CA ARG A 52 19.15 16.09 25.93
C ARG A 52 19.80 15.77 27.24
N ALA A 53 19.02 15.68 28.31
CA ALA A 53 19.52 15.22 29.59
C ALA A 53 20.19 13.83 29.50
N LEU A 54 21.48 13.76 29.82
CA LEU A 54 22.30 12.56 29.67
C LEU A 54 22.72 11.97 31.03
N ASN A 55 21.90 12.15 32.06
CA ASN A 55 22.11 11.50 33.37
C ASN A 55 20.80 10.85 33.85
N LEU A 56 20.92 9.77 34.57
CA LEU A 56 19.80 8.94 35.01
C LEU A 56 18.83 9.69 35.93
N GLU A 57 19.34 10.53 36.81
CA GLU A 57 18.53 11.29 37.78
C GLU A 57 17.61 12.29 37.05
N ALA A 58 18.13 13.03 36.08
CA ALA A 58 17.33 13.97 35.29
C ALA A 58 16.29 13.27 34.43
N VAL A 59 16.59 12.07 33.91
CA VAL A 59 15.62 11.28 33.14
C VAL A 59 14.52 10.74 34.05
N ALA A 60 14.87 10.26 35.25
CA ALA A 60 13.90 9.79 36.22
C ALA A 60 12.97 10.93 36.70
N GLU A 61 13.53 12.11 36.97
CA GLU A 61 12.74 13.31 37.31
C GLU A 61 11.74 13.70 36.21
N GLU A 62 12.15 13.61 34.95
CA GLU A 62 11.26 13.87 33.82
C GLU A 62 10.13 12.84 33.72
N LEU A 63 10.42 11.55 33.94
CA LEU A 63 9.40 10.50 33.94
C LEU A 63 8.38 10.66 35.05
N ASP A 64 8.84 10.93 36.27
CA ASP A 64 7.98 11.15 37.43
C ASP A 64 7.08 12.37 37.21
N ALA A 65 7.63 13.45 36.63
CA ALA A 65 6.87 14.63 36.27
C ALA A 65 5.83 14.37 35.16
N GLU A 66 6.14 13.49 34.20
CA GLU A 66 5.19 13.12 33.14
C GLU A 66 4.03 12.31 33.71
N ILE A 67 4.27 11.33 34.57
CA ILE A 67 3.23 10.54 35.26
C ILE A 67 2.34 11.45 36.13
N ASP A 68 2.95 12.36 36.86
CA ASP A 68 2.22 13.34 37.70
C ASP A 68 1.35 14.29 36.80
N ALA A 69 1.90 14.77 35.70
CA ALA A 69 1.17 15.59 34.75
C ALA A 69 -0.01 14.84 34.12
N ILE A 70 0.13 13.56 33.75
CA ILE A 70 -0.96 12.70 33.25
C ILE A 70 -2.10 12.68 34.28
N SER A 71 -1.77 12.41 35.55
CA SER A 71 -2.76 12.33 36.62
C SER A 71 -3.49 13.64 36.88
N ARG A 72 -2.83 14.78 36.69
CA ARG A 72 -3.39 16.11 36.96
C ARG A 72 -4.18 16.71 35.80
N PHE A 73 -3.69 16.53 34.59
CA PHE A 73 -4.18 17.27 33.43
C PHE A 73 -5.07 16.45 32.50
N ILE A 74 -4.91 15.12 32.47
CA ILE A 74 -5.77 14.24 31.67
C ILE A 74 -6.93 13.77 32.55
N LYS A 75 -8.02 14.54 32.50
CA LYS A 75 -9.26 14.23 33.22
C LYS A 75 -10.28 13.65 32.27
N ASP A 76 -11.10 12.71 32.78
CA ASP A 76 -12.26 12.16 32.09
C ASP A 76 -11.92 11.41 30.77
N LYS A 77 -10.68 10.98 30.61
CA LYS A 77 -10.27 10.18 29.45
C LYS A 77 -9.61 8.87 29.88
N PRO A 78 -9.82 7.81 29.12
CA PRO A 78 -9.06 6.58 29.33
C PRO A 78 -7.57 6.84 29.15
N VAL A 79 -6.78 6.39 30.12
CA VAL A 79 -5.30 6.39 30.03
C VAL A 79 -4.86 4.94 30.11
N THR A 80 -4.18 4.46 29.07
CA THR A 80 -3.62 3.12 29.02
C THR A 80 -2.10 3.20 29.13
N PHE A 81 -1.54 2.50 30.12
CA PHE A 81 -0.09 2.37 30.25
C PHE A 81 0.37 1.08 29.57
N ILE A 82 1.39 1.18 28.74
CA ILE A 82 2.07 0.04 28.11
C ILE A 82 3.47 -0.05 28.74
N GLU A 83 3.67 -1.06 29.56
CA GLU A 83 4.93 -1.31 30.26
C GLU A 83 5.85 -2.19 29.41
N GLN A 84 6.58 -1.58 28.46
CA GLN A 84 7.44 -2.33 27.59
C GLN A 84 8.77 -1.63 27.34
N THR A 85 9.83 -2.39 27.40
CA THR A 85 11.19 -1.93 27.10
C THR A 85 11.55 -2.06 25.63
N GLU A 86 10.88 -2.95 24.88
CA GLU A 86 11.14 -3.18 23.46
C GLU A 86 10.06 -2.59 22.56
N LEU A 87 10.48 -1.83 21.55
CA LEU A 87 9.61 -1.14 20.59
C LEU A 87 8.67 -2.10 19.82
N SER A 88 9.12 -3.32 19.52
CA SER A 88 8.33 -4.33 18.83
C SER A 88 7.13 -4.79 19.66
N VAL A 89 7.32 -4.99 20.95
CA VAL A 89 6.27 -5.42 21.87
C VAL A 89 5.34 -4.26 22.20
N ALA A 90 5.88 -3.07 22.44
CA ALA A 90 5.08 -1.86 22.61
C ALA A 90 4.19 -1.55 21.41
N ALA A 91 4.67 -1.80 20.19
CA ALA A 91 3.90 -1.62 18.97
C ALA A 91 2.73 -2.62 18.89
N ILE A 92 2.92 -3.87 19.34
CA ILE A 92 1.87 -4.89 19.38
C ILE A 92 0.80 -4.51 20.43
N GLU A 93 1.22 -4.09 21.63
CA GLU A 93 0.29 -3.68 22.68
C GLU A 93 -0.45 -2.38 22.34
N LEU A 94 0.24 -1.39 21.76
CA LEU A 94 -0.40 -0.16 21.25
C LEU A 94 -1.44 -0.50 20.19
N ARG A 95 -1.14 -1.47 19.32
CA ARG A 95 -2.07 -1.98 18.34
C ARG A 95 -3.31 -2.58 19.01
N SER A 96 -3.17 -3.38 20.07
CA SER A 96 -4.28 -3.99 20.81
C SER A 96 -5.19 -2.97 21.51
N VAL A 97 -4.66 -1.81 21.93
CA VAL A 97 -5.42 -0.70 22.54
C VAL A 97 -6.20 0.09 21.48
N ILE A 98 -5.62 0.25 20.29
CA ILE A 98 -6.22 1.00 19.18
C ILE A 98 -7.23 0.14 18.41
N GLU A 99 -6.98 -1.15 18.28
CA GLU A 99 -7.81 -2.11 17.54
C GLU A 99 -9.26 -2.29 18.04
N PRO A 100 -9.62 -2.16 19.35
CA PRO A 100 -11.01 -2.27 19.78
C PRO A 100 -11.96 -1.25 19.12
N LYS A 101 -11.43 -0.18 18.53
CA LYS A 101 -12.23 0.80 17.76
C LYS A 101 -12.35 0.44 16.27
N ARG A 102 -11.65 -0.60 15.80
CA ARG A 102 -11.82 -1.13 14.45
C ARG A 102 -13.05 -2.02 14.38
N ARG A 103 -13.70 -2.07 13.21
CA ARG A 103 -14.82 -2.96 12.92
C ARG A 103 -14.42 -4.44 13.07
N ILE A 104 -13.17 -4.76 12.81
CA ILE A 104 -12.55 -6.06 13.08
C ILE A 104 -12.12 -6.07 14.53
N LYS A 105 -12.91 -6.73 15.38
CA LYS A 105 -12.73 -6.75 16.84
C LYS A 105 -11.88 -7.91 17.34
N SER A 106 -11.66 -8.94 16.53
CA SER A 106 -10.86 -10.13 16.85
C SER A 106 -10.23 -10.72 15.59
N ASP A 107 -9.23 -11.57 15.75
CA ASP A 107 -8.67 -12.35 14.65
C ASP A 107 -9.70 -13.27 14.00
N GLU A 108 -10.77 -13.65 14.71
CA GLU A 108 -11.88 -14.45 14.19
C GLU A 108 -12.74 -13.68 13.19
N ASP A 109 -12.77 -12.34 13.29
CA ASP A 109 -13.49 -11.46 12.35
C ASP A 109 -12.71 -11.21 11.05
N ILE A 110 -11.42 -11.59 11.02
CA ILE A 110 -10.59 -11.44 9.83
C ILE A 110 -10.95 -12.54 8.83
N PRO A 111 -11.33 -12.18 7.59
CA PRO A 111 -11.59 -13.19 6.57
C PRO A 111 -10.40 -14.14 6.38
N LYS A 112 -10.68 -15.41 6.17
CA LYS A 112 -9.63 -16.46 6.03
C LYS A 112 -8.61 -16.15 4.93
N TRP A 113 -9.03 -15.49 3.86
CA TRP A 113 -8.12 -15.09 2.77
C TRP A 113 -7.11 -13.99 3.19
N LEU A 114 -7.43 -13.19 4.21
CA LEU A 114 -6.48 -12.25 4.82
C LEU A 114 -5.58 -12.90 5.88
N SER A 115 -5.98 -14.04 6.43
CA SER A 115 -5.21 -14.75 7.46
C SER A 115 -4.29 -15.83 6.87
N SER A 116 -4.45 -16.18 5.58
CA SER A 116 -3.71 -17.25 4.93
C SER A 116 -3.33 -16.88 3.50
N PRO A 117 -2.03 -16.72 3.22
CA PRO A 117 -1.53 -16.51 1.85
C PRO A 117 -1.99 -17.61 0.88
N ASP A 118 -2.10 -18.85 1.33
CA ASP A 118 -2.55 -19.97 0.48
C ASP A 118 -4.03 -19.84 0.09
N ILE A 119 -4.88 -19.44 1.03
CA ILE A 119 -6.31 -19.19 0.72
C ILE A 119 -6.44 -17.98 -0.22
N ASN A 120 -5.69 -16.91 0.04
CA ASN A 120 -5.63 -15.75 -0.83
C ASN A 120 -5.25 -16.14 -2.27
N ARG A 121 -4.17 -16.92 -2.40
CA ARG A 121 -3.68 -17.46 -3.68
C ARG A 121 -4.76 -18.29 -4.39
N ASN A 122 -5.41 -19.20 -3.68
CA ASN A 122 -6.45 -20.05 -4.27
C ASN A 122 -7.61 -19.22 -4.81
N ASN A 123 -8.09 -18.21 -4.07
CA ASN A 123 -9.16 -17.31 -4.52
C ASN A 123 -8.76 -16.56 -5.79
N ILE A 124 -7.51 -16.12 -5.90
CA ILE A 124 -6.98 -15.47 -7.10
C ILE A 124 -6.97 -16.43 -8.29
N LEU A 125 -6.46 -17.64 -8.11
CA LEU A 125 -6.37 -18.65 -9.18
C LEU A 125 -7.75 -19.14 -9.61
N GLU A 126 -8.70 -19.30 -8.70
CA GLU A 126 -10.10 -19.61 -9.01
C GLU A 126 -10.73 -18.50 -9.88
N LYS A 127 -10.51 -17.23 -9.51
CA LYS A 127 -10.98 -16.11 -10.32
C LYS A 127 -10.32 -16.08 -11.70
N ALA A 128 -9.02 -16.37 -11.79
CA ALA A 128 -8.31 -16.43 -13.06
C ALA A 128 -8.83 -17.59 -13.96
N ALA A 129 -9.06 -18.76 -13.37
CA ALA A 129 -9.53 -19.93 -14.09
C ALA A 129 -10.93 -19.77 -14.73
N VAL A 130 -11.82 -19.00 -14.09
CA VAL A 130 -13.18 -18.77 -14.64
C VAL A 130 -13.23 -17.77 -15.78
N LEU A 131 -12.14 -17.08 -16.11
CA LEU A 131 -12.09 -16.14 -17.24
C LEU A 131 -12.25 -16.83 -18.61
N ASN A 132 -12.02 -18.14 -18.65
CA ASN A 132 -12.23 -18.97 -19.84
C ASN A 132 -11.58 -18.40 -21.10
N ILE A 133 -10.28 -18.02 -21.00
CA ILE A 133 -9.52 -17.45 -22.11
C ILE A 133 -9.20 -18.56 -23.13
N GLU A 134 -9.39 -18.28 -24.39
CA GLU A 134 -9.04 -19.21 -25.47
C GLU A 134 -7.55 -19.57 -25.41
N LYS A 135 -7.24 -20.85 -25.50
CA LYS A 135 -5.86 -21.35 -25.40
C LYS A 135 -4.97 -20.70 -26.48
N GLY A 136 -3.80 -20.26 -26.09
CA GLY A 136 -2.85 -19.55 -26.97
C GLY A 136 -3.13 -18.06 -27.10
N ARG A 137 -4.31 -17.57 -26.70
CA ARG A 137 -4.59 -16.14 -26.71
C ARG A 137 -3.66 -15.41 -25.77
N PRO A 138 -2.94 -14.35 -26.22
CA PRO A 138 -2.04 -13.58 -25.37
C PRO A 138 -2.77 -12.90 -24.21
N VAL A 139 -2.20 -12.97 -23.01
CA VAL A 139 -2.69 -12.31 -21.80
C VAL A 139 -1.82 -11.10 -21.51
N ILE A 140 -2.44 -9.95 -21.30
CA ILE A 140 -1.74 -8.72 -21.00
C ILE A 140 -2.05 -8.31 -19.56
N LEU A 141 -1.10 -8.45 -18.66
CA LEU A 141 -1.19 -8.06 -17.26
C LEU A 141 -0.70 -6.62 -17.11
N ILE A 142 -1.57 -5.73 -16.67
CA ILE A 142 -1.28 -4.30 -16.62
C ILE A 142 -1.42 -3.83 -15.17
N ASP A 143 -0.33 -3.32 -14.60
CA ASP A 143 -0.41 -2.58 -13.36
C ASP A 143 -1.17 -1.27 -13.57
N ALA A 144 -1.70 -0.72 -12.51
CA ALA A 144 -2.65 0.39 -12.59
C ALA A 144 -2.07 1.72 -12.09
N ASP A 145 -1.83 1.81 -10.78
CA ASP A 145 -1.36 3.03 -10.12
C ASP A 145 0.04 3.40 -10.61
N ARG A 146 0.26 4.64 -11.01
CA ARG A 146 1.51 5.17 -11.60
C ARG A 146 1.90 4.55 -12.96
N THR A 147 1.23 3.52 -13.38
CA THR A 147 1.38 2.90 -14.71
C THR A 147 0.38 3.50 -15.71
N LEU A 148 -0.90 3.52 -15.41
CA LEU A 148 -1.96 4.08 -16.26
C LEU A 148 -2.35 5.51 -15.89
N THR A 149 -1.93 5.99 -14.72
CA THR A 149 -2.17 7.31 -14.16
C THR A 149 -0.92 7.82 -13.45
N PRO A 150 -0.68 9.12 -13.33
CA PRO A 150 0.43 9.65 -12.51
C PRO A 150 0.21 9.49 -11.00
N LEU A 151 -0.99 9.13 -10.58
CA LEU A 151 -1.43 9.13 -9.19
C LEU A 151 -1.42 7.73 -8.57
N ASP A 152 -1.56 7.70 -7.25
CA ASP A 152 -1.78 6.50 -6.45
C ASP A 152 -3.23 6.51 -5.98
N SER A 153 -4.03 5.56 -6.43
CA SER A 153 -5.47 5.51 -6.14
C SER A 153 -5.79 5.35 -4.65
N ALA A 154 -4.91 4.70 -3.90
CA ALA A 154 -5.06 4.62 -2.45
C ALA A 154 -4.82 5.98 -1.79
N ALA A 155 -3.80 6.74 -2.22
CA ALA A 155 -3.54 8.08 -1.69
C ALA A 155 -4.74 9.01 -1.93
N GLU A 156 -5.35 8.96 -3.12
CA GLU A 156 -6.54 9.76 -3.44
C GLU A 156 -7.74 9.36 -2.58
N LEU A 157 -7.99 8.07 -2.36
CA LEU A 157 -9.03 7.59 -1.44
C LEU A 157 -8.80 8.11 -0.01
N TYR A 158 -7.56 8.01 0.47
CA TYR A 158 -7.19 8.44 1.83
C TYR A 158 -7.26 9.96 2.00
N SER A 159 -7.15 10.74 0.92
CA SER A 159 -7.27 12.20 0.96
C SER A 159 -8.70 12.70 1.20
N ILE A 160 -9.72 11.89 0.87
CA ILE A 160 -11.13 12.26 0.94
C ILE A 160 -11.92 11.56 2.06
N VAL A 161 -11.29 10.63 2.79
CA VAL A 161 -11.93 9.90 3.89
C VAL A 161 -11.26 10.25 5.21
N ASP A 162 -11.86 11.14 5.97
CA ASP A 162 -11.33 11.69 7.23
C ASP A 162 -10.91 10.62 8.27
N SER A 163 -11.57 9.45 8.24
CA SER A 163 -11.28 8.35 9.16
C SER A 163 -10.06 7.53 8.76
N LEU A 164 -9.47 7.77 7.58
CA LEU A 164 -8.28 7.08 7.09
C LEU A 164 -7.05 7.98 7.26
N SER A 165 -5.92 7.36 7.60
CA SER A 165 -4.62 8.02 7.72
C SER A 165 -3.64 7.44 6.72
N TRP A 166 -3.19 8.27 5.77
CA TRP A 166 -2.17 7.89 4.80
C TRP A 166 -0.85 7.46 5.46
N ASP A 167 -0.44 8.16 6.52
CA ASP A 167 0.76 7.80 7.27
C ASP A 167 0.65 6.44 7.95
N SER A 168 -0.53 6.12 8.49
CA SER A 168 -0.80 4.79 9.08
C SER A 168 -0.81 3.69 8.02
N PHE A 169 -1.38 3.96 6.83
CA PHE A 169 -1.32 3.06 5.69
C PHE A 169 0.13 2.78 5.27
N CYS A 170 0.93 3.83 5.06
CA CYS A 170 2.33 3.71 4.66
C CYS A 170 3.23 3.07 5.74
N ALA A 171 2.85 3.13 7.02
CA ALA A 171 3.64 2.56 8.11
C ALA A 171 3.83 1.05 7.97
N GLY A 172 2.81 0.31 7.51
CA GLY A 172 2.90 -1.11 7.23
C GLY A 172 3.98 -1.42 6.18
N PHE A 173 3.99 -0.67 5.08
CA PHE A 173 4.98 -0.85 4.01
C PHE A 173 6.40 -0.45 4.42
N ARG A 174 6.55 0.59 5.23
CA ARG A 174 7.87 0.97 5.79
C ARG A 174 8.45 -0.11 6.73
N HIS A 175 7.59 -0.85 7.42
CA HIS A 175 8.02 -1.88 8.39
C HIS A 175 8.21 -3.25 7.75
N PHE A 176 7.30 -3.69 6.91
CA PHE A 176 7.27 -5.04 6.33
C PHE A 176 7.74 -5.10 4.87
N GLY A 177 8.04 -3.96 4.22
CA GLY A 177 8.24 -3.90 2.77
C GLY A 177 6.95 -4.26 2.01
N TYR A 178 7.09 -4.73 0.78
CA TYR A 178 5.95 -5.14 -0.07
C TYR A 178 5.60 -6.63 0.12
N THR A 179 5.38 -7.02 1.38
CA THR A 179 4.99 -8.39 1.74
C THR A 179 3.47 -8.55 1.84
N PHE A 180 2.99 -9.79 1.90
CA PHE A 180 1.58 -10.09 2.14
C PHE A 180 1.05 -9.43 3.41
N GLU A 181 1.86 -9.42 4.48
CA GLU A 181 1.54 -8.80 5.76
C GLU A 181 1.30 -7.30 5.63
N ALA A 182 2.13 -6.58 4.86
CA ALA A 182 1.95 -5.14 4.62
C ALA A 182 0.63 -4.85 3.90
N PHE A 183 0.32 -5.59 2.84
CA PHE A 183 -0.93 -5.45 2.09
C PHE A 183 -2.15 -5.87 2.93
N ARG A 184 -2.03 -6.92 3.74
CA ARG A 184 -3.04 -7.33 4.71
C ARG A 184 -3.38 -6.19 5.67
N GLU A 185 -2.37 -5.57 6.26
CA GLU A 185 -2.55 -4.43 7.17
C GLU A 185 -3.21 -3.23 6.47
N ALA A 186 -2.85 -2.96 5.23
CA ALA A 186 -3.48 -1.92 4.42
C ALA A 186 -4.98 -2.20 4.19
N VAL A 187 -5.36 -3.44 3.85
CA VAL A 187 -6.76 -3.86 3.70
C VAL A 187 -7.52 -3.71 5.02
N ILE A 188 -6.94 -4.15 6.14
CA ILE A 188 -7.54 -4.01 7.47
C ILE A 188 -7.73 -2.53 7.82
N ALA A 189 -6.72 -1.68 7.57
CA ALA A 189 -6.80 -0.25 7.82
C ALA A 189 -7.91 0.42 7.00
N THR A 190 -8.07 0.07 5.74
CA THR A 190 -9.14 0.59 4.88
C THR A 190 -10.52 0.10 5.33
N SER A 191 -10.60 -1.11 5.89
CA SER A 191 -11.85 -1.75 6.29
C SER A 191 -12.47 -1.22 7.59
N VAL A 192 -11.86 -0.21 8.22
CA VAL A 192 -12.52 0.56 9.30
C VAL A 192 -13.71 1.38 8.77
N VAL A 193 -13.69 1.70 7.48
CA VAL A 193 -14.76 2.40 6.77
C VAL A 193 -15.87 1.39 6.45
N PRO A 194 -17.15 1.69 6.72
CA PRO A 194 -18.25 0.84 6.26
C PRO A 194 -18.26 0.68 4.74
N SER A 195 -18.62 -0.51 4.24
CA SER A 195 -18.50 -0.86 2.81
C SER A 195 -19.30 0.03 1.86
N ASP A 196 -20.44 0.57 2.29
CA ASP A 196 -21.25 1.54 1.55
C ASP A 196 -20.55 2.91 1.45
N VAL A 197 -19.97 3.38 2.56
CA VAL A 197 -19.17 4.61 2.61
C VAL A 197 -17.90 4.43 1.76
N TYR A 198 -17.22 3.29 1.90
CA TYR A 198 -16.06 2.96 1.09
C TYR A 198 -16.36 3.01 -0.41
N ARG A 199 -17.42 2.33 -0.88
CA ARG A 199 -17.82 2.35 -2.31
C ARG A 199 -18.11 3.76 -2.81
N LYS A 200 -18.83 4.56 -2.01
CA LYS A 200 -19.10 5.96 -2.35
C LYS A 200 -17.83 6.79 -2.43
N SER A 201 -16.90 6.59 -1.49
CA SER A 201 -15.62 7.29 -1.49
C SER A 201 -14.74 6.87 -2.65
N CYS A 202 -14.70 5.58 -3.00
CA CYS A 202 -14.02 5.11 -4.20
C CYS A 202 -14.55 5.80 -5.47
N LYS A 203 -15.88 5.93 -5.60
CA LYS A 203 -16.47 6.67 -6.71
C LYS A 203 -16.05 8.14 -6.73
N ASN A 204 -16.03 8.82 -5.58
CA ASN A 204 -15.56 10.21 -5.50
C ASN A 204 -14.06 10.33 -5.82
N ALA A 205 -13.22 9.37 -5.38
CA ALA A 205 -11.78 9.34 -5.69
C ALA A 205 -11.52 9.26 -7.19
N THR A 206 -12.39 8.59 -7.98
CA THR A 206 -12.23 8.52 -9.43
C THR A 206 -12.36 9.87 -10.13
N ASP A 207 -12.96 10.88 -9.51
CA ASP A 207 -13.06 12.23 -10.08
C ASP A 207 -11.72 13.00 -9.95
N LEU A 208 -10.83 12.55 -9.06
CA LEU A 208 -9.51 13.11 -8.86
C LEU A 208 -8.45 12.45 -9.76
N ILE A 209 -8.73 11.24 -10.25
CA ILE A 209 -7.77 10.43 -11.00
C ILE A 209 -7.98 10.62 -12.50
N GLN A 210 -6.89 11.00 -13.18
CA GLN A 210 -6.86 11.11 -14.63
C GLN A 210 -5.92 10.07 -15.21
N LEU A 211 -6.39 9.30 -16.20
CA LEU A 211 -5.53 8.39 -16.95
C LEU A 211 -4.62 9.20 -17.89
N TYR A 212 -3.43 8.68 -18.16
CA TYR A 212 -2.62 9.19 -19.26
C TYR A 212 -3.38 9.01 -20.59
N PRO A 213 -3.33 9.97 -21.52
CA PRO A 213 -3.93 9.78 -22.85
C PRO A 213 -3.44 8.50 -23.54
N SER A 214 -2.14 8.24 -23.47
CA SER A 214 -1.53 7.03 -24.02
C SER A 214 -2.02 5.74 -23.34
N ALA A 215 -2.40 5.79 -22.06
CA ALA A 215 -2.99 4.65 -21.37
C ALA A 215 -4.41 4.35 -21.87
N ILE A 216 -5.18 5.39 -22.20
CA ILE A 216 -6.50 5.21 -22.82
C ILE A 216 -6.36 4.55 -24.18
N ASP A 217 -5.47 5.07 -25.06
CA ASP A 217 -5.19 4.51 -26.38
C ASP A 217 -4.74 3.03 -26.29
N LEU A 218 -3.88 2.71 -25.28
CA LEU A 218 -3.45 1.35 -25.04
C LEU A 218 -4.63 0.42 -24.66
N LEU A 219 -5.45 0.84 -23.69
CA LEU A 219 -6.59 0.04 -23.24
C LEU A 219 -7.62 -0.19 -24.35
N GLU A 220 -7.94 0.83 -25.14
CA GLU A 220 -8.84 0.74 -26.28
C GLU A 220 -8.28 -0.18 -27.38
N GLY A 221 -6.98 -0.03 -27.68
CA GLY A 221 -6.30 -0.87 -28.66
C GLY A 221 -6.26 -2.34 -28.25
N LEU A 222 -5.93 -2.63 -27.00
CA LEU A 222 -5.91 -3.99 -26.47
C LEU A 222 -7.31 -4.61 -26.33
N HIS A 223 -8.30 -3.80 -25.97
CA HIS A 223 -9.69 -4.28 -25.86
C HIS A 223 -10.30 -4.66 -27.20
N SER A 224 -9.95 -3.94 -28.27
CA SER A 224 -10.41 -4.22 -29.63
C SER A 224 -9.57 -5.28 -30.37
N GLY A 225 -8.39 -5.62 -29.84
CA GLY A 225 -7.42 -6.54 -30.45
C GLY A 225 -7.63 -8.01 -30.09
N SER A 226 -6.68 -8.83 -30.53
CA SER A 226 -6.67 -10.29 -30.31
C SER A 226 -6.23 -10.70 -28.90
N GLY A 227 -5.62 -9.80 -28.11
CA GLY A 227 -5.16 -10.06 -26.76
C GLY A 227 -6.27 -10.08 -25.71
N PHE A 228 -5.92 -10.48 -24.48
CA PHE A 228 -6.80 -10.46 -23.32
C PHE A 228 -6.21 -9.56 -22.23
N PRO A 229 -6.53 -8.26 -22.24
CA PRO A 229 -6.04 -7.34 -21.22
C PRO A 229 -6.72 -7.56 -19.88
N MET A 230 -5.97 -7.39 -18.79
CA MET A 230 -6.48 -7.34 -17.43
C MET A 230 -5.67 -6.41 -16.55
N ILE A 231 -6.33 -5.75 -15.64
CA ILE A 231 -5.69 -4.91 -14.62
C ILE A 231 -5.30 -5.77 -13.42
N VAL A 232 -4.04 -5.63 -12.98
CA VAL A 232 -3.51 -6.33 -11.80
C VAL A 232 -2.90 -5.30 -10.85
N THR A 233 -3.69 -4.83 -9.89
CA THR A 233 -3.32 -3.71 -9.01
C THR A 233 -3.24 -4.12 -7.55
N CYS A 234 -2.31 -3.53 -6.83
CA CYS A 234 -2.26 -3.59 -5.36
C CYS A 234 -3.28 -2.64 -4.70
N GLY A 235 -3.90 -1.76 -5.50
CA GLY A 235 -4.89 -0.79 -5.07
C GLY A 235 -6.33 -1.31 -5.09
N SER A 236 -7.28 -0.37 -5.04
CA SER A 236 -8.70 -0.64 -4.98
C SER A 236 -9.28 -1.11 -6.31
N SER A 237 -9.74 -2.36 -6.36
CA SER A 237 -10.51 -2.89 -7.50
C SER A 237 -11.75 -2.04 -7.81
N THR A 238 -12.37 -1.46 -6.78
CA THR A 238 -13.56 -0.61 -6.91
C THR A 238 -13.24 0.69 -7.64
N ILE A 239 -12.17 1.39 -7.27
CA ILE A 239 -11.73 2.63 -7.96
C ILE A 239 -11.45 2.32 -9.43
N TRP A 240 -10.67 1.28 -9.70
CA TRP A 240 -10.28 0.93 -11.06
C TRP A 240 -11.47 0.46 -11.91
N ARG A 241 -12.46 -0.20 -11.32
CA ARG A 241 -13.71 -0.52 -12.02
C ARG A 241 -14.45 0.73 -12.47
N GLU A 242 -14.65 1.69 -11.57
CA GLU A 242 -15.30 2.97 -11.88
C GLU A 242 -14.53 3.78 -12.95
N LEU A 243 -13.18 3.76 -12.89
CA LEU A 243 -12.35 4.43 -13.90
C LEU A 243 -12.48 3.77 -15.29
N LEU A 244 -12.37 2.45 -15.36
CA LEU A 244 -12.53 1.72 -16.62
C LEU A 244 -13.93 1.89 -17.21
N ASP A 245 -14.97 1.91 -16.37
CA ASP A 245 -16.35 2.13 -16.82
C ASP A 245 -16.52 3.53 -17.43
N LYS A 246 -15.89 4.56 -16.85
CA LYS A 246 -15.90 5.93 -17.41
C LYS A 246 -15.25 6.01 -18.79
N HIS A 247 -14.27 5.13 -19.08
CA HIS A 247 -13.55 5.09 -20.35
C HIS A 247 -14.04 3.99 -21.31
N GLY A 248 -15.21 3.39 -21.07
CA GLY A 248 -15.79 2.37 -21.95
C GLY A 248 -15.14 0.99 -21.90
N CYS A 249 -14.20 0.78 -20.95
CA CYS A 249 -13.41 -0.45 -20.79
C CYS A 249 -13.95 -1.37 -19.67
N LYS A 250 -15.26 -1.37 -19.43
CA LYS A 250 -15.91 -2.12 -18.34
C LYS A 250 -15.69 -3.63 -18.39
N GLU A 251 -15.44 -4.20 -19.56
CA GLU A 251 -15.26 -5.64 -19.75
C GLU A 251 -13.85 -6.13 -19.36
N ILE A 252 -12.87 -5.22 -19.17
CA ILE A 252 -11.52 -5.59 -18.78
C ILE A 252 -11.55 -6.11 -17.34
N PRO A 253 -11.11 -7.37 -17.08
CA PRO A 253 -11.05 -7.92 -15.73
C PRO A 253 -10.08 -7.14 -14.84
N ILE A 254 -10.41 -7.07 -13.54
CA ILE A 254 -9.54 -6.44 -12.55
C ILE A 254 -9.21 -7.44 -11.44
N PHE A 255 -7.93 -7.59 -11.16
CA PHE A 255 -7.40 -8.26 -9.98
C PHE A 255 -6.85 -7.19 -9.03
N GLY A 256 -7.52 -7.00 -7.92
CA GLY A 256 -7.18 -6.03 -6.89
C GLY A 256 -8.10 -6.22 -5.70
N GLY A 257 -7.72 -5.71 -4.54
CA GLY A 257 -8.56 -5.82 -3.36
C GLY A 257 -8.00 -4.98 -2.22
N SER A 258 -8.87 -4.17 -1.60
CA SER A 258 -8.48 -3.25 -0.53
C SER A 258 -9.52 -3.12 0.60
N HIS A 259 -10.60 -3.94 0.59
CA HIS A 259 -11.62 -3.88 1.63
C HIS A 259 -12.26 -5.24 1.90
N VAL A 260 -12.33 -5.65 3.19
CA VAL A 260 -12.77 -6.99 3.61
C VAL A 260 -14.21 -7.36 3.23
N ASP A 261 -15.13 -6.41 3.17
CA ASP A 261 -16.53 -6.66 2.83
C ASP A 261 -16.81 -6.50 1.32
N VAL A 262 -15.81 -6.17 0.53
CA VAL A 262 -15.94 -5.88 -0.92
C VAL A 262 -15.17 -6.89 -1.73
N ASP A 263 -13.99 -7.26 -1.25
CA ASP A 263 -13.04 -8.13 -1.93
C ASP A 263 -12.91 -9.48 -1.19
N ASN A 264 -12.42 -10.49 -1.89
CA ASN A 264 -12.17 -11.82 -1.32
C ASN A 264 -10.73 -12.30 -1.52
N PHE A 265 -9.86 -11.41 -1.98
CA PHE A 265 -8.41 -11.57 -2.05
C PHE A 265 -7.74 -10.20 -2.08
N LEU A 266 -6.44 -10.18 -1.84
CA LEU A 266 -5.56 -9.03 -2.08
C LEU A 266 -4.50 -9.40 -3.12
N ILE A 267 -3.95 -8.37 -3.77
CA ILE A 267 -2.85 -8.50 -4.71
C ILE A 267 -1.64 -7.75 -4.15
N GLY A 268 -0.53 -8.45 -4.04
CA GLY A 268 0.79 -7.90 -3.74
C GLY A 268 1.81 -8.37 -4.78
N LYS A 269 3.09 -8.16 -4.50
CA LYS A 269 4.21 -8.55 -5.37
C LYS A 269 4.17 -10.03 -5.79
N ASN A 270 3.97 -10.93 -4.81
CA ASN A 270 3.93 -12.37 -5.06
C ASN A 270 2.71 -12.77 -5.88
N GLU A 271 1.56 -12.21 -5.59
CA GLU A 271 0.31 -12.52 -6.27
C GLU A 271 0.33 -12.09 -7.73
N LYS A 272 0.97 -10.97 -8.05
CA LYS A 272 1.23 -10.53 -9.44
C LYS A 272 2.07 -11.56 -10.20
N GLY A 273 3.15 -12.06 -9.60
CA GLY A 273 3.98 -13.11 -10.18
C GLY A 273 3.24 -14.45 -10.34
N ILE A 274 2.40 -14.82 -9.36
CA ILE A 274 1.56 -16.02 -9.41
C ILE A 274 0.60 -15.97 -10.59
N LEU A 275 -0.05 -14.84 -10.84
CA LEU A 275 -0.94 -14.67 -11.98
C LEU A 275 -0.21 -14.80 -13.32
N ALA A 276 0.95 -14.16 -13.48
CA ALA A 276 1.75 -14.28 -14.69
C ALA A 276 2.16 -15.74 -14.95
N ASN A 277 2.67 -16.42 -13.94
CA ASN A 277 3.04 -17.83 -14.04
C ASN A 277 1.84 -18.74 -14.32
N PHE A 278 0.67 -18.45 -13.74
CA PHE A 278 -0.55 -19.21 -13.97
C PHE A 278 -0.95 -19.19 -15.46
N PHE A 279 -1.02 -18.02 -16.09
CA PHE A 279 -1.39 -17.93 -17.50
C PHE A 279 -0.33 -18.56 -18.39
N LYS A 280 0.95 -18.33 -18.12
CA LYS A 280 2.05 -18.93 -18.86
C LYS A 280 2.03 -20.46 -18.82
N THR A 281 1.83 -21.05 -17.64
CA THR A 281 1.75 -22.52 -17.49
C THR A 281 0.49 -23.13 -18.08
N ASN A 282 -0.57 -22.32 -18.28
CA ASN A 282 -1.77 -22.73 -19.01
C ASN A 282 -1.67 -22.51 -20.54
N GLY A 283 -0.49 -22.14 -21.05
CA GLY A 283 -0.20 -22.05 -22.47
C GLY A 283 -0.63 -20.73 -23.11
N HIS A 284 -0.70 -19.66 -22.34
CA HIS A 284 -0.92 -18.31 -22.84
C HIS A 284 0.41 -17.53 -22.90
N PRO A 285 0.76 -16.90 -24.02
CA PRO A 285 1.81 -15.88 -24.02
C PRO A 285 1.43 -14.75 -23.06
N VAL A 286 2.41 -14.26 -22.25
CA VAL A 286 2.16 -13.25 -21.24
C VAL A 286 2.98 -12.01 -21.52
N ILE A 287 2.30 -10.87 -21.65
CA ILE A 287 2.92 -9.54 -21.66
C ILE A 287 2.57 -8.88 -20.34
N ALA A 288 3.55 -8.33 -19.64
CA ALA A 288 3.35 -7.64 -18.38
C ALA A 288 3.81 -6.18 -18.48
N ILE A 289 3.03 -5.27 -17.91
CA ILE A 289 3.29 -3.83 -17.90
C ILE A 289 3.22 -3.34 -16.46
N GLY A 290 4.29 -2.68 -15.95
CA GLY A 290 4.34 -2.16 -14.60
C GLY A 290 5.46 -1.15 -14.40
N ASP A 291 5.45 -0.40 -13.27
CA ASP A 291 6.37 0.72 -13.02
C ASP A 291 7.31 0.53 -11.81
N SER A 292 7.03 -0.43 -10.94
CA SER A 292 7.64 -0.46 -9.61
C SER A 292 8.06 -1.85 -9.13
N GLU A 293 8.75 -1.91 -8.00
CA GLU A 293 9.24 -3.14 -7.37
C GLU A 293 8.13 -4.18 -7.13
N VAL A 294 6.88 -3.74 -6.91
CA VAL A 294 5.75 -4.67 -6.72
C VAL A 294 5.38 -5.42 -8.01
N ASP A 295 5.86 -4.97 -9.17
CA ASP A 295 5.62 -5.61 -10.47
C ASP A 295 6.74 -6.56 -10.88
N GLU A 296 7.86 -6.56 -10.16
CA GLU A 296 9.07 -7.31 -10.50
C GLU A 296 8.78 -8.77 -10.86
N LEU A 297 8.08 -9.50 -9.99
CA LEU A 297 7.80 -10.92 -10.23
C LEU A 297 6.83 -11.14 -11.40
N MET A 298 5.89 -10.22 -11.63
CA MET A 298 5.00 -10.27 -12.78
C MET A 298 5.78 -10.08 -14.09
N LEU A 299 6.66 -9.07 -14.11
CA LEU A 299 7.53 -8.79 -15.25
C LEU A 299 8.50 -9.94 -15.52
N GLN A 300 9.12 -10.50 -14.48
CA GLN A 300 10.03 -11.64 -14.60
C GLN A 300 9.39 -12.91 -15.16
N GLN A 301 8.14 -13.16 -14.85
CA GLN A 301 7.40 -14.35 -15.31
C GLN A 301 6.79 -14.17 -16.70
N SER A 302 6.77 -12.97 -17.26
CA SER A 302 6.21 -12.69 -18.58
C SER A 302 7.16 -13.10 -19.72
N ASP A 303 6.63 -13.20 -20.93
CA ASP A 303 7.42 -13.39 -22.15
C ASP A 303 7.95 -12.04 -22.67
N ILE A 304 7.17 -10.97 -22.48
CA ILE A 304 7.60 -9.59 -22.74
C ILE A 304 7.29 -8.75 -21.50
N ALA A 305 8.31 -8.13 -20.95
CA ALA A 305 8.18 -7.16 -19.86
C ALA A 305 8.23 -5.73 -20.39
N VAL A 306 7.20 -4.95 -20.08
CA VAL A 306 7.13 -3.52 -20.43
C VAL A 306 7.20 -2.71 -19.15
N MET A 307 8.29 -1.98 -18.96
CA MET A 307 8.47 -1.09 -17.83
C MET A 307 7.87 0.29 -18.16
N ALA A 308 6.80 0.64 -17.48
CA ALA A 308 6.22 1.97 -17.55
C ALA A 308 7.19 2.99 -16.93
N HIS A 309 7.40 4.12 -17.62
CA HIS A 309 8.44 5.07 -17.24
C HIS A 309 8.11 5.83 -15.96
N ASN A 310 8.86 5.57 -14.91
CA ASN A 310 8.77 6.27 -13.64
C ASN A 310 10.15 6.37 -12.99
N HIS A 311 10.83 7.50 -13.16
CA HIS A 311 12.21 7.69 -12.71
C HIS A 311 12.49 7.31 -11.25
N LYS A 312 11.51 7.52 -10.37
CA LYS A 312 11.67 7.25 -8.95
C LYS A 312 11.60 5.74 -8.65
N HIS A 313 10.62 5.07 -9.23
CA HIS A 313 10.29 3.68 -8.89
C HIS A 313 11.02 2.66 -9.76
N ASN A 314 11.37 3.00 -11.01
CA ASN A 314 12.12 2.09 -11.87
C ASN A 314 13.53 1.77 -11.34
N ARG A 315 14.15 2.64 -10.53
CA ARG A 315 15.45 2.37 -9.90
C ARG A 315 15.43 1.16 -8.96
N ASP A 316 14.34 0.98 -8.24
CA ASP A 316 14.17 -0.11 -7.27
C ASP A 316 13.75 -1.41 -7.99
N LEU A 317 13.05 -1.28 -9.12
CA LEU A 317 12.64 -2.39 -9.96
C LEU A 317 13.80 -3.04 -10.73
N LEU A 318 14.67 -2.24 -11.34
CA LEU A 318 15.71 -2.70 -12.27
C LEU A 318 16.64 -3.78 -11.73
N PRO A 319 17.13 -3.73 -10.46
CA PRO A 319 18.00 -4.77 -9.92
C PRO A 319 17.32 -6.14 -9.81
N GLY A 320 16.00 -6.19 -9.74
CA GLY A 320 15.22 -7.41 -9.66
C GLY A 320 14.97 -8.06 -11.03
N LEU A 321 15.04 -7.30 -12.12
CA LEU A 321 14.82 -7.83 -13.48
C LEU A 321 16.06 -8.50 -14.01
N VAL A 322 16.21 -9.80 -13.74
CA VAL A 322 17.35 -10.62 -14.13
C VAL A 322 16.91 -11.79 -15.02
N GLY A 323 17.80 -12.24 -15.93
CA GLY A 323 17.57 -13.38 -16.81
C GLY A 323 17.33 -12.97 -18.27
N ASP A 324 16.82 -13.91 -19.06
CA ASP A 324 16.67 -13.78 -20.52
C ASP A 324 15.31 -13.15 -20.94
N ILE A 325 14.76 -12.28 -20.09
CA ILE A 325 13.50 -11.58 -20.41
C ILE A 325 13.74 -10.39 -21.34
N ILE A 326 12.82 -10.17 -22.27
CA ILE A 326 12.81 -8.98 -23.11
C ILE A 326 12.19 -7.83 -22.31
N VAL A 327 13.03 -6.90 -21.85
CA VAL A 327 12.57 -5.70 -21.12
C VAL A 327 12.57 -4.51 -22.05
N ARG A 328 11.43 -3.84 -22.17
CA ARG A 328 11.25 -2.60 -22.94
C ARG A 328 10.68 -1.50 -22.08
N GLN A 329 10.88 -0.26 -22.47
CA GLN A 329 10.36 0.91 -21.74
C GLN A 329 9.27 1.61 -22.53
N TRP A 330 8.16 1.87 -21.85
CA TRP A 330 7.05 2.67 -22.37
C TRP A 330 6.98 4.03 -21.66
N SER A 331 7.02 5.11 -22.43
CA SER A 331 6.81 6.48 -21.91
C SER A 331 5.35 6.88 -22.04
N GLN A 332 4.66 7.02 -20.93
CA GLN A 332 3.23 7.41 -20.89
C GLN A 332 3.03 8.87 -21.33
N THR A 333 4.04 9.72 -21.17
CA THR A 333 3.99 11.17 -21.50
C THR A 333 4.68 11.51 -22.82
N GLY A 334 5.31 10.54 -23.48
CA GLY A 334 6.10 10.77 -24.69
C GLY A 334 7.46 11.43 -24.44
N GLU A 335 7.90 11.57 -23.19
CA GLU A 335 9.22 12.13 -22.85
C GLU A 335 10.34 11.18 -23.25
N SER A 336 11.46 11.77 -23.74
CA SER A 336 12.62 11.03 -24.25
C SER A 336 13.65 10.62 -23.19
N ASN A 337 13.40 10.91 -21.92
CA ASN A 337 14.34 10.64 -20.82
C ASN A 337 14.30 9.19 -20.30
N LEU A 338 14.24 8.24 -21.22
CA LEU A 338 14.28 6.81 -20.92
C LEU A 338 15.66 6.38 -20.40
N ILE A 339 15.69 5.31 -19.64
CA ILE A 339 16.95 4.72 -19.15
C ILE A 339 17.71 4.16 -20.35
N SER A 340 18.92 4.63 -20.61
CA SER A 340 19.68 4.45 -21.86
C SER A 340 19.99 3.00 -22.27
N ASN A 341 19.78 2.04 -21.39
CA ASN A 341 20.12 0.62 -21.63
C ASN A 341 18.95 -0.24 -22.08
N TYR A 342 17.75 0.32 -22.22
CA TYR A 342 16.55 -0.41 -22.61
C TYR A 342 15.93 0.18 -23.87
N GLU A 343 15.43 -0.69 -24.74
CA GLU A 343 14.70 -0.26 -25.92
C GLU A 343 13.37 0.39 -25.54
N SER A 344 13.04 1.50 -26.19
CA SER A 344 11.71 2.08 -26.08
C SER A 344 10.70 1.23 -26.87
N ILE A 345 9.46 1.20 -26.38
CA ILE A 345 8.33 0.57 -27.07
C ILE A 345 7.17 1.57 -27.14
N SER A 346 6.55 1.69 -28.32
CA SER A 346 5.33 2.47 -28.48
C SER A 346 4.09 1.59 -28.22
N ILE A 347 2.92 2.24 -28.09
CA ILE A 347 1.64 1.54 -27.93
C ILE A 347 1.36 0.62 -29.12
N GLU A 348 1.59 1.12 -30.34
CA GLU A 348 1.39 0.35 -31.57
C GLU A 348 2.29 -0.89 -31.57
N GLN A 349 3.53 -0.78 -31.09
CA GLN A 349 4.43 -1.92 -30.97
C GLN A 349 4.02 -2.89 -29.87
N ILE A 350 3.42 -2.42 -28.76
CA ILE A 350 2.82 -3.32 -27.75
C ILE A 350 1.66 -4.08 -28.35
N ILE A 351 0.73 -3.41 -29.05
CA ILE A 351 -0.41 -4.02 -29.71
C ILE A 351 0.07 -5.02 -30.79
N GLN A 352 1.07 -4.63 -31.60
CA GLN A 352 1.64 -5.52 -32.62
C GLN A 352 2.25 -6.79 -32.02
N ALA A 353 2.97 -6.66 -30.87
CA ALA A 353 3.54 -7.83 -30.18
C ALA A 353 2.43 -8.79 -29.69
N VAL A 354 1.26 -8.28 -29.31
CA VAL A 354 0.10 -9.10 -28.95
C VAL A 354 -0.44 -9.83 -30.19
N GLU A 355 -0.54 -9.16 -31.33
CA GLU A 355 -1.01 -9.75 -32.58
C GLU A 355 -0.05 -10.81 -33.12
N ASP A 356 1.27 -10.59 -33.01
CA ASP A 356 2.30 -11.54 -33.43
C ASP A 356 2.16 -12.86 -32.65
N PHE A 357 1.98 -12.81 -31.32
CA PHE A 357 1.71 -14.01 -30.51
C PHE A 357 0.39 -14.71 -30.84
N SER A 358 -0.59 -14.01 -31.40
CA SER A 358 -1.88 -14.60 -31.75
C SER A 358 -1.84 -15.35 -33.10
N ASN A 359 -0.80 -15.10 -33.90
CA ASN A 359 -0.62 -15.70 -35.23
C ASN A 359 0.33 -16.90 -35.21
N ASP A 360 1.09 -17.13 -34.13
CA ASP A 360 1.96 -18.28 -33.90
C ASP A 360 1.21 -19.43 -33.20
#